data_cb87448187901a7fe65ff7322fc4eb30
#
_entry.id   cb87448187901a7fe65ff7322fc4eb30
#
_cell.length_a   1.000
_cell.length_b   1.000
_cell.length_c   1.000
_cell.angle_alpha   90.00
_cell.angle_beta   90.00
_cell.angle_gamma   90.00
#
_symmetry.space_group_name_H-M   'P 1'
#
loop_
_entity.id
_entity.type
_entity.pdbx_description
1 polymer ?
#
loop_
_entity_poly.entity_id
_entity_poly.type
_entity_poly.pdbx_seq_one_letter_code
_entity_poly.pdbx_strand_id
1 'polypeptide(L)'
;MTKTLMKSSWLAAAVLVAAPAFAADNSDVERGRYLATAGDCVACHTAPAGKSMAGGSALNSPLGSIYSTNITPSKTHGIGNYTLQQFTDALRHGKRADGANLYPAMPYTAYAKTSDEDIAAMYAYFMQGVQPVDEAPAKQTALPFPFNIRASMSVWNAMFLDATPYKADASQTPEWNRGAYLAQGLAHCTTCHTPRTSLMAEDTKRSLSGGDLGGWYAPNITSHVNSGIGAWSEDELVAYMSGKPVPGKGPAAGPMAEAVDHSLKHLSAEDLKAIAVYIKSVPAVDDGSLKQPASSFGKQTDALDSLRGVDLPKDYNAMTGAQIYDGYCAACHQAQGQGTEGGGLPSLFNNTSLGHSNSNNLVQVMLHGIERHGADSVMPGFAHELSDKQITALGNYLLTSYGNPAAKVTEQQVAQLRDPATAGADSSLLTLAHIGMAVGVIVVLALIAWLLRRRKA
;
A
#
# COMPACT_ATOMS: atom_id res chain seq x y z
N MET A 1 24.70 84.05 -27.23
CA MET A 1 25.19 82.90 -26.39
C MET A 1 24.04 81.95 -26.12
N THR A 2 23.88 80.97 -26.98
CA THR A 2 22.78 80.02 -26.92
C THR A 2 23.34 78.67 -26.46
N LYS A 3 22.92 78.19 -25.26
CA LYS A 3 23.29 76.87 -24.71
C LYS A 3 22.28 75.79 -25.20
N THR A 4 22.81 74.87 -26.02
CA THR A 4 22.07 73.70 -26.47
C THR A 4 22.11 72.59 -25.41
N LEU A 5 20.96 72.17 -24.87
CA LEU A 5 20.85 70.98 -23.98
C LEU A 5 20.73 69.74 -24.83
N MET A 6 21.69 68.85 -24.74
CA MET A 6 21.61 67.46 -25.29
C MET A 6 20.82 66.58 -24.29
N LYS A 7 19.68 66.09 -24.75
CA LYS A 7 18.94 65.03 -24.04
C LYS A 7 19.45 63.65 -24.44
N SER A 8 20.11 62.96 -23.50
CA SER A 8 20.53 61.60 -23.66
C SER A 8 19.34 60.65 -23.39
N SER A 9 18.85 60.01 -24.44
CA SER A 9 17.82 58.94 -24.33
C SER A 9 18.52 57.59 -24.06
N TRP A 10 18.32 57.05 -22.89
CA TRP A 10 18.71 55.70 -22.57
C TRP A 10 17.61 54.71 -23.06
N LEU A 11 17.88 53.96 -24.13
CA LEU A 11 17.11 52.78 -24.53
C LEU A 11 17.53 51.63 -23.64
N ALA A 12 16.64 51.18 -22.72
CA ALA A 12 16.77 49.94 -22.00
C ALA A 12 16.33 48.81 -22.95
N ALA A 13 17.33 48.06 -23.41
CA ALA A 13 17.10 46.79 -24.13
C ALA A 13 16.65 45.71 -23.12
N ALA A 14 15.38 45.35 -23.07
CA ALA A 14 14.88 44.19 -22.36
C ALA A 14 15.35 42.92 -23.09
N VAL A 15 16.33 42.24 -22.54
CA VAL A 15 16.71 40.90 -22.98
C VAL A 15 15.66 39.93 -22.47
N LEU A 16 14.72 39.52 -23.33
CA LEU A 16 13.87 38.38 -23.09
C LEU A 16 14.74 37.12 -23.12
N VAL A 17 15.08 36.60 -21.96
CA VAL A 17 15.63 35.26 -21.81
C VAL A 17 14.46 34.28 -22.03
N ALA A 18 14.34 33.78 -23.24
CA ALA A 18 13.46 32.66 -23.54
C ALA A 18 14.03 31.44 -22.81
N ALA A 19 13.34 31.00 -21.75
CA ALA A 19 13.62 29.71 -21.16
C ALA A 19 13.43 28.61 -22.24
N PRO A 20 14.37 27.69 -22.43
CA PRO A 20 14.20 26.60 -23.37
C PRO A 20 12.97 25.81 -22.92
N ALA A 21 11.94 25.77 -23.77
CA ALA A 21 10.88 24.79 -23.63
C ALA A 21 11.50 23.41 -23.94
N PHE A 22 11.78 22.64 -22.91
CA PHE A 22 12.11 21.23 -23.07
C PHE A 22 10.87 20.53 -23.64
N ALA A 23 10.82 20.35 -24.95
CA ALA A 23 9.98 19.33 -25.55
C ALA A 23 10.59 18.00 -25.15
N ALA A 24 9.94 17.27 -24.22
CA ALA A 24 10.38 15.93 -23.86
C ALA A 24 10.31 15.05 -25.11
N ASP A 25 11.32 14.25 -25.35
CA ASP A 25 11.33 13.24 -26.41
C ASP A 25 10.25 12.18 -26.07
N ASN A 26 9.64 11.58 -27.09
CA ASN A 26 8.68 10.48 -26.90
C ASN A 26 9.25 9.36 -26.02
N SER A 27 10.56 9.13 -26.04
CA SER A 27 11.26 8.17 -25.20
C SER A 27 11.13 8.49 -23.70
N ASP A 28 11.18 9.77 -23.30
CA ASP A 28 11.03 10.21 -21.92
C ASP A 28 9.59 10.03 -21.43
N VAL A 29 8.60 10.31 -22.26
CA VAL A 29 7.18 10.09 -21.94
C VAL A 29 6.89 8.60 -21.73
N GLU A 30 7.41 7.72 -22.60
CA GLU A 30 7.23 6.28 -22.46
C GLU A 30 7.96 5.71 -21.24
N ARG A 31 9.19 6.17 -20.97
CA ARG A 31 9.92 5.85 -19.75
C ARG A 31 9.14 6.32 -18.52
N GLY A 32 8.64 7.54 -18.55
CA GLY A 32 7.84 8.10 -17.45
C GLY A 32 6.55 7.33 -17.23
N ARG A 33 5.89 6.85 -18.28
CA ARG A 33 4.71 5.98 -18.20
C ARG A 33 5.06 4.67 -17.47
N TYR A 34 6.14 4.02 -17.88
CA TYR A 34 6.62 2.80 -17.24
C TYR A 34 6.91 3.00 -15.75
N LEU A 35 7.61 4.08 -15.40
CA LEU A 35 7.96 4.42 -14.01
C LEU A 35 6.73 4.79 -13.17
N ALA A 36 5.77 5.52 -13.72
CA ALA A 36 4.51 5.83 -13.05
C ALA A 36 3.66 4.57 -12.82
N THR A 37 3.74 3.59 -13.74
CA THR A 37 3.14 2.26 -13.56
C THR A 37 3.87 1.50 -12.46
N ALA A 38 5.21 1.48 -12.45
CA ALA A 38 5.99 0.88 -11.38
C ALA A 38 5.71 1.52 -10.01
N GLY A 39 5.41 2.82 -10.00
CA GLY A 39 5.02 3.59 -8.82
C GLY A 39 3.57 3.41 -8.39
N ASP A 40 2.80 2.59 -9.09
CA ASP A 40 1.39 2.28 -8.79
C ASP A 40 0.50 3.52 -8.60
N CYS A 41 0.82 4.61 -9.31
CA CYS A 41 0.14 5.90 -9.12
C CYS A 41 -1.37 5.80 -9.39
N VAL A 42 -1.77 4.98 -10.37
CA VAL A 42 -3.16 4.83 -10.80
C VAL A 42 -4.04 4.19 -9.73
N ALA A 43 -3.53 3.23 -8.96
CA ALA A 43 -4.31 2.54 -7.93
C ALA A 43 -4.82 3.50 -6.85
N CYS A 44 -3.94 4.38 -6.37
CA CYS A 44 -4.33 5.38 -5.37
C CYS A 44 -5.04 6.59 -5.99
N HIS A 45 -4.64 7.06 -7.17
CA HIS A 45 -5.14 8.29 -7.76
C HIS A 45 -6.34 8.11 -8.71
N THR A 46 -7.02 6.95 -8.62
CA THR A 46 -8.27 6.69 -9.35
C THR A 46 -9.32 6.18 -8.36
N ALA A 47 -10.42 6.92 -8.21
CA ALA A 47 -11.54 6.45 -7.39
C ALA A 47 -12.22 5.23 -8.03
N PRO A 48 -12.88 4.35 -7.27
CA PRO A 48 -13.71 3.29 -7.83
C PRO A 48 -14.70 3.86 -8.86
N ALA A 49 -14.72 3.30 -10.06
CA ALA A 49 -15.49 3.81 -11.21
C ALA A 49 -15.18 5.28 -11.61
N GLY A 50 -14.09 5.86 -11.10
CA GLY A 50 -13.65 7.22 -11.43
C GLY A 50 -12.82 7.29 -12.71
N LYS A 51 -12.48 8.53 -13.11
CA LYS A 51 -11.56 8.79 -14.23
C LYS A 51 -10.13 8.55 -13.76
N SER A 52 -9.33 7.92 -14.61
CA SER A 52 -7.92 7.60 -14.31
C SER A 52 -7.14 8.83 -13.86
N MET A 53 -6.37 8.71 -12.82
CA MET A 53 -5.51 9.74 -12.20
C MET A 53 -6.26 10.99 -11.68
N ALA A 54 -7.61 10.99 -11.67
CA ALA A 54 -8.41 12.12 -11.22
C ALA A 54 -8.60 12.21 -9.69
N GLY A 55 -8.01 11.28 -8.95
CA GLY A 55 -8.09 11.23 -7.49
C GLY A 55 -9.42 10.72 -6.94
N GLY A 56 -9.64 10.91 -5.64
CA GLY A 56 -10.89 10.58 -4.96
C GLY A 56 -10.91 9.19 -4.30
N SER A 57 -9.87 8.38 -4.45
CA SER A 57 -9.73 7.12 -3.72
C SER A 57 -9.48 7.40 -2.23
N ALA A 58 -10.15 6.64 -1.37
CA ALA A 58 -10.03 6.77 0.07
C ALA A 58 -8.99 5.81 0.63
N LEU A 59 -7.97 6.35 1.28
CA LEU A 59 -7.03 5.58 2.11
C LEU A 59 -7.47 5.72 3.56
N ASN A 60 -8.02 4.64 4.11
CA ASN A 60 -8.47 4.62 5.49
C ASN A 60 -7.29 4.54 6.45
N SER A 61 -7.34 5.31 7.50
CA SER A 61 -6.36 5.32 8.58
C SER A 61 -7.05 5.33 9.94
N PRO A 62 -6.35 5.00 11.03
CA PRO A 62 -6.91 5.12 12.38
C PRO A 62 -7.38 6.54 12.74
N LEU A 63 -6.99 7.55 11.96
CA LEU A 63 -7.32 8.96 12.18
C LEU A 63 -8.44 9.46 11.27
N GLY A 64 -8.93 8.63 10.35
CA GLY A 64 -9.91 8.96 9.34
C GLY A 64 -9.43 8.71 7.92
N SER A 65 -10.25 9.04 6.94
CA SER A 65 -9.94 8.80 5.53
C SER A 65 -9.12 9.94 4.92
N ILE A 66 -8.04 9.57 4.24
CA ILE A 66 -7.22 10.45 3.41
C ILE A 66 -7.62 10.21 1.97
N TYR A 67 -8.07 11.23 1.27
CA TYR A 67 -8.48 11.14 -0.13
C TYR A 67 -7.35 11.57 -1.05
N SER A 68 -7.08 10.76 -2.07
CA SER A 68 -6.10 11.08 -3.11
C SER A 68 -6.55 12.28 -3.94
N THR A 69 -5.56 13.05 -4.42
CA THR A 69 -5.80 14.24 -5.23
C THR A 69 -5.78 13.89 -6.71
N ASN A 70 -6.36 14.77 -7.53
CA ASN A 70 -6.23 14.73 -8.98
C ASN A 70 -4.77 15.05 -9.35
N ILE A 71 -4.11 14.13 -10.04
CA ILE A 71 -2.72 14.28 -10.55
C ILE A 71 -2.66 14.31 -12.08
N THR A 72 -3.80 14.55 -12.76
CA THR A 72 -3.81 14.81 -14.20
C THR A 72 -3.24 16.20 -14.49
N PRO A 73 -2.84 16.50 -15.76
CA PRO A 73 -2.33 17.82 -16.14
C PRO A 73 -3.43 18.88 -16.25
N SER A 74 -4.54 18.73 -15.55
CA SER A 74 -5.54 19.78 -15.38
C SER A 74 -4.93 20.98 -14.67
N LYS A 75 -5.11 22.17 -15.23
CA LYS A 75 -4.63 23.42 -14.64
C LYS A 75 -5.54 23.94 -13.52
N THR A 76 -6.78 23.44 -13.45
CA THR A 76 -7.79 23.88 -12.49
C THR A 76 -7.87 22.97 -11.26
N HIS A 77 -7.77 21.66 -11.46
CA HIS A 77 -7.99 20.68 -10.39
C HIS A 77 -6.84 19.68 -10.20
N GLY A 78 -5.88 19.64 -11.14
CA GLY A 78 -4.75 18.72 -11.13
C GLY A 78 -3.41 19.40 -10.91
N ILE A 79 -2.36 18.79 -11.46
CA ILE A 79 -0.97 19.25 -11.34
C ILE A 79 -0.46 19.98 -12.59
N GLY A 80 -1.35 20.39 -13.52
CA GLY A 80 -0.97 21.02 -14.80
C GLY A 80 -0.22 22.35 -14.69
N ASN A 81 -0.18 22.96 -13.51
CA ASN A 81 0.61 24.17 -13.22
C ASN A 81 1.89 23.87 -12.42
N TYR A 82 2.19 22.60 -12.11
CA TYR A 82 3.41 22.25 -11.39
C TYR A 82 4.64 22.44 -12.29
N THR A 83 5.68 23.03 -11.75
CA THR A 83 7.03 22.94 -12.34
C THR A 83 7.63 21.57 -12.04
N LEU A 84 8.67 21.16 -12.79
CA LEU A 84 9.45 19.95 -12.47
C LEU A 84 9.94 19.97 -11.00
N GLN A 85 10.39 21.11 -10.50
CA GLN A 85 10.84 21.22 -9.10
C GLN A 85 9.70 20.94 -8.13
N GLN A 86 8.51 21.50 -8.35
CA GLN A 86 7.34 21.27 -7.48
C GLN A 86 6.86 19.82 -7.55
N PHE A 87 6.95 19.18 -8.71
CA PHE A 87 6.66 17.76 -8.85
C PHE A 87 7.70 16.90 -8.10
N THR A 88 8.98 17.25 -8.21
CA THR A 88 10.08 16.63 -7.45
C THR A 88 9.86 16.81 -5.94
N ASP A 89 9.48 18.00 -5.50
CA ASP A 89 9.24 18.28 -4.08
C ASP A 89 8.06 17.45 -3.53
N ALA A 90 7.03 17.20 -4.34
CA ALA A 90 5.92 16.34 -3.94
C ALA A 90 6.37 14.88 -3.74
N LEU A 91 7.16 14.34 -4.66
CA LEU A 91 7.63 12.95 -4.60
C LEU A 91 8.76 12.74 -3.58
N ARG A 92 9.69 13.69 -3.46
CA ARG A 92 10.91 13.55 -2.64
C ARG A 92 10.76 14.10 -1.25
N HIS A 93 10.05 15.21 -1.10
CA HIS A 93 9.94 15.95 0.17
C HIS A 93 8.54 15.95 0.76
N GLY A 94 7.56 15.32 0.09
CA GLY A 94 6.17 15.32 0.51
C GLY A 94 5.59 16.74 0.60
N LYS A 95 5.91 17.64 -0.36
CA LYS A 95 5.45 19.03 -0.41
C LYS A 95 4.64 19.32 -1.67
N ARG A 96 3.48 19.88 -1.49
CA ARG A 96 2.64 20.39 -2.59
C ARG A 96 3.20 21.69 -3.16
N ALA A 97 2.73 22.08 -4.36
CA ALA A 97 3.13 23.34 -4.99
C ALA A 97 2.78 24.59 -4.18
N ASP A 98 1.76 24.54 -3.33
CA ASP A 98 1.39 25.60 -2.38
C ASP A 98 2.22 25.61 -1.09
N GLY A 99 3.23 24.72 -0.98
CA GLY A 99 4.09 24.59 0.17
C GLY A 99 3.53 23.74 1.32
N ALA A 100 2.28 23.28 1.24
CA ALA A 100 1.68 22.45 2.27
C ALA A 100 2.31 21.05 2.25
N ASN A 101 2.54 20.45 3.45
CA ASN A 101 3.02 19.09 3.54
C ASN A 101 1.92 18.07 3.13
N LEU A 102 2.35 17.01 2.48
CA LEU A 102 1.53 15.82 2.25
C LEU A 102 1.47 14.96 3.51
N TYR A 103 0.43 14.13 3.62
CA TYR A 103 0.42 13.03 4.58
C TYR A 103 1.20 11.83 4.01
N PRO A 104 1.91 11.06 4.85
CA PRO A 104 2.69 9.90 4.40
C PRO A 104 1.82 8.70 3.97
N ALA A 105 0.51 8.91 3.80
CA ALA A 105 -0.38 8.02 3.05
C ALA A 105 0.00 7.98 1.55
N MET A 106 0.51 9.07 0.98
CA MET A 106 1.32 9.02 -0.24
C MET A 106 2.72 8.57 0.16
N PRO A 107 3.27 7.48 -0.41
CA PRO A 107 4.54 6.89 0.04
C PRO A 107 5.76 7.69 -0.45
N TYR A 108 5.78 9.02 -0.23
CA TYR A 108 6.91 9.87 -0.62
C TYR A 108 8.22 9.50 0.10
N THR A 109 8.13 8.82 1.24
CA THR A 109 9.32 8.26 1.91
C THR A 109 10.04 7.21 1.06
N ALA A 110 9.28 6.45 0.28
CA ALA A 110 9.82 5.51 -0.70
C ALA A 110 10.17 6.23 -2.02
N TYR A 111 9.26 7.05 -2.57
CA TYR A 111 9.51 7.78 -3.82
C TYR A 111 10.71 8.72 -3.75
N ALA A 112 11.12 9.15 -2.55
CA ALA A 112 12.35 9.90 -2.32
C ALA A 112 13.62 9.19 -2.85
N LYS A 113 13.58 7.86 -2.98
CA LYS A 113 14.67 7.05 -3.54
C LYS A 113 14.78 7.13 -5.07
N THR A 114 13.79 7.69 -5.75
CA THR A 114 13.78 7.82 -7.22
C THR A 114 14.83 8.83 -7.68
N SER A 115 15.56 8.53 -8.76
CA SER A 115 16.57 9.41 -9.34
C SER A 115 15.95 10.68 -9.94
N ASP A 116 16.76 11.73 -10.15
CA ASP A 116 16.27 12.98 -10.76
C ASP A 116 15.84 12.76 -12.20
N GLU A 117 16.55 11.91 -12.93
CA GLU A 117 16.25 11.55 -14.32
C GLU A 117 14.89 10.82 -14.42
N ASP A 118 14.63 9.89 -13.48
CA ASP A 118 13.37 9.14 -13.47
C ASP A 118 12.19 10.05 -13.05
N ILE A 119 12.38 10.96 -12.10
CA ILE A 119 11.36 11.95 -11.75
C ILE A 119 11.07 12.89 -12.94
N ALA A 120 12.10 13.31 -13.69
CA ALA A 120 11.91 14.15 -14.88
C ALA A 120 11.12 13.41 -15.98
N ALA A 121 11.40 12.13 -16.19
CA ALA A 121 10.65 11.29 -17.14
C ALA A 121 9.18 11.11 -16.68
N MET A 122 8.94 10.84 -15.39
CA MET A 122 7.58 10.78 -14.83
C MET A 122 6.84 12.11 -15.00
N TYR A 123 7.49 13.23 -14.75
CA TYR A 123 6.91 14.55 -14.96
C TYR A 123 6.52 14.76 -16.44
N ALA A 124 7.38 14.39 -17.38
CA ALA A 124 7.08 14.46 -18.81
C ALA A 124 5.82 13.63 -19.15
N TYR A 125 5.71 12.41 -18.62
CA TYR A 125 4.54 11.58 -18.80
C TYR A 125 3.27 12.21 -18.22
N PHE A 126 3.30 12.72 -17.00
CA PHE A 126 2.13 13.35 -16.39
C PHE A 126 1.69 14.60 -17.15
N MET A 127 2.61 15.39 -17.68
CA MET A 127 2.29 16.61 -18.41
C MET A 127 1.85 16.39 -19.86
N GLN A 128 2.29 15.31 -20.52
CA GLN A 128 2.09 15.09 -21.94
C GLN A 128 1.35 13.79 -22.28
N GLY A 129 1.50 12.74 -21.46
CA GLY A 129 0.93 11.41 -21.70
C GLY A 129 -0.41 11.17 -21.02
N VAL A 130 -0.73 11.92 -19.96
CA VAL A 130 -1.99 11.77 -19.21
C VAL A 130 -3.01 12.76 -19.73
N GLN A 131 -4.29 12.34 -19.89
CA GLN A 131 -5.38 13.22 -20.28
C GLN A 131 -5.83 14.11 -19.11
N PRO A 132 -6.01 15.43 -19.30
CA PRO A 132 -6.47 16.29 -18.24
C PRO A 132 -7.93 15.98 -17.86
N VAL A 133 -8.23 16.02 -16.56
CA VAL A 133 -9.58 15.90 -16.01
C VAL A 133 -9.87 17.14 -15.17
N ASP A 134 -10.73 18.01 -15.69
CA ASP A 134 -11.06 19.30 -15.07
C ASP A 134 -12.22 19.16 -14.05
N GLU A 135 -12.11 18.16 -13.17
CA GLU A 135 -13.05 17.86 -12.11
C GLU A 135 -12.32 17.72 -10.78
N ALA A 136 -12.86 18.33 -9.72
CA ALA A 136 -12.34 18.10 -8.37
C ALA A 136 -12.77 16.73 -7.86
N PRO A 137 -11.94 16.02 -7.08
CA PRO A 137 -12.38 14.84 -6.35
C PRO A 137 -13.61 15.16 -5.48
N ALA A 138 -14.61 14.25 -5.49
CA ALA A 138 -15.87 14.44 -4.79
C ALA A 138 -15.70 14.58 -3.26
N LYS A 139 -14.66 13.99 -2.71
CA LYS A 139 -14.31 14.08 -1.28
C LYS A 139 -12.89 14.58 -1.11
N GLN A 140 -12.67 15.32 -0.03
CA GLN A 140 -11.36 15.83 0.35
C GLN A 140 -11.00 15.37 1.76
N THR A 141 -9.71 15.28 2.02
CA THR A 141 -9.17 14.88 3.33
C THR A 141 -9.55 15.92 4.39
N ALA A 142 -10.25 15.48 5.43
CA ALA A 142 -10.63 16.26 6.59
C ALA A 142 -10.35 15.47 7.87
N LEU A 143 -9.07 15.47 8.30
CA LEU A 143 -8.69 14.78 9.53
C LEU A 143 -9.09 15.62 10.77
N PRO A 144 -9.37 14.97 11.92
CA PRO A 144 -9.68 15.68 13.17
C PRO A 144 -8.44 16.43 13.68
N PHE A 145 -8.70 17.50 14.45
CA PHE A 145 -7.63 18.22 15.15
C PHE A 145 -6.96 17.29 16.19
N PRO A 146 -5.60 17.26 16.27
CA PRO A 146 -4.61 18.17 15.65
C PRO A 146 -4.06 17.66 14.31
N PHE A 147 -4.51 16.53 13.81
CA PHE A 147 -3.96 15.89 12.60
C PHE A 147 -4.28 16.63 11.30
N ASN A 148 -5.24 17.58 11.32
CA ASN A 148 -5.50 18.51 10.24
C ASN A 148 -4.44 19.62 10.10
N ILE A 149 -3.54 19.79 11.08
CA ILE A 149 -2.43 20.76 11.01
C ILE A 149 -1.31 20.18 10.16
N ARG A 150 -1.34 20.44 8.85
CA ARG A 150 -0.32 19.89 7.91
C ARG A 150 1.11 20.32 8.25
N ALA A 151 1.31 21.46 8.91
CA ALA A 151 2.62 21.91 9.36
C ALA A 151 3.30 20.92 10.34
N SER A 152 2.51 20.12 11.09
CA SER A 152 3.06 19.08 11.97
C SER A 152 3.87 18.01 11.21
N MET A 153 3.55 17.81 9.93
CA MET A 153 4.29 16.88 9.07
C MET A 153 5.73 17.33 8.80
N SER A 154 6.05 18.62 8.97
CA SER A 154 7.46 19.05 8.89
C SER A 154 8.31 18.45 10.02
N VAL A 155 7.74 18.31 11.22
CA VAL A 155 8.42 17.67 12.35
C VAL A 155 8.55 16.16 12.10
N TRP A 156 7.46 15.54 11.61
CA TRP A 156 7.47 14.13 11.25
C TRP A 156 8.51 13.82 10.17
N ASN A 157 8.57 14.64 9.12
CA ASN A 157 9.55 14.51 8.04
C ASN A 157 10.99 14.67 8.56
N ALA A 158 11.24 15.63 9.46
CA ALA A 158 12.56 15.80 10.04
C ALA A 158 13.05 14.58 10.85
N MET A 159 12.12 13.77 11.38
CA MET A 159 12.45 12.55 12.13
C MET A 159 12.57 11.30 11.25
N PHE A 160 11.77 11.20 10.18
CA PHE A 160 11.53 9.93 9.49
C PHE A 160 11.77 9.96 7.97
N LEU A 161 11.86 11.13 7.34
CA LEU A 161 12.10 11.23 5.91
C LEU A 161 13.60 11.25 5.61
N ASP A 162 14.07 10.22 4.92
CA ASP A 162 15.36 10.26 4.22
C ASP A 162 15.13 10.59 2.74
N ALA A 163 15.29 11.86 2.40
CA ALA A 163 15.09 12.37 1.05
C ALA A 163 16.27 12.09 0.10
N THR A 164 17.23 11.26 0.49
CA THR A 164 18.39 10.94 -0.34
C THR A 164 17.99 9.94 -1.43
N PRO A 165 18.22 10.23 -2.72
CA PRO A 165 18.02 9.27 -3.81
C PRO A 165 18.81 7.98 -3.59
N TYR A 166 18.32 6.88 -4.13
CA TYR A 166 19.00 5.60 -4.06
C TYR A 166 20.42 5.70 -4.67
N LYS A 167 21.37 5.11 -3.98
CA LYS A 167 22.74 4.95 -4.47
C LYS A 167 23.05 3.48 -4.64
N ALA A 168 23.52 3.10 -5.81
CA ALA A 168 23.92 1.73 -6.07
C ALA A 168 25.03 1.29 -5.11
N ASP A 169 24.90 0.08 -4.58
CA ASP A 169 25.91 -0.58 -3.78
C ASP A 169 26.92 -1.23 -4.75
N ALA A 170 28.16 -0.72 -4.76
CA ALA A 170 29.21 -1.22 -5.64
C ALA A 170 29.65 -2.66 -5.32
N SER A 171 29.29 -3.20 -4.16
CA SER A 171 29.56 -4.60 -3.79
C SER A 171 28.53 -5.59 -4.34
N GLN A 172 27.41 -5.10 -4.89
CA GLN A 172 26.31 -5.88 -5.40
C GLN A 172 26.26 -5.86 -6.93
N THR A 173 25.53 -6.85 -7.49
CA THR A 173 25.34 -6.91 -8.94
C THR A 173 24.43 -5.78 -9.46
N PRO A 174 24.51 -5.40 -10.75
CA PRO A 174 23.57 -4.46 -11.35
C PRO A 174 22.10 -4.88 -11.22
N GLU A 175 21.80 -6.18 -11.36
CA GLU A 175 20.47 -6.76 -11.17
C GLU A 175 19.96 -6.56 -9.73
N TRP A 176 20.78 -6.86 -8.74
CA TRP A 176 20.44 -6.63 -7.34
C TRP A 176 20.16 -5.15 -7.07
N ASN A 177 21.03 -4.26 -7.55
CA ASN A 177 20.88 -2.81 -7.41
C ASN A 177 19.59 -2.30 -8.07
N ARG A 178 19.23 -2.84 -9.25
CA ARG A 178 17.98 -2.51 -9.91
C ARG A 178 16.77 -2.95 -9.08
N GLY A 179 16.81 -4.16 -8.53
CA GLY A 179 15.78 -4.69 -7.64
C GLY A 179 15.63 -3.87 -6.36
N ALA A 180 16.75 -3.49 -5.73
CA ALA A 180 16.77 -2.63 -4.55
C ALA A 180 16.18 -1.24 -4.84
N TYR A 181 16.54 -0.63 -5.95
CA TYR A 181 16.00 0.64 -6.41
C TYR A 181 14.48 0.60 -6.59
N LEU A 182 13.97 -0.43 -7.25
CA LEU A 182 12.53 -0.58 -7.47
C LEU A 182 11.80 -0.89 -6.16
N ALA A 183 12.25 -1.87 -5.39
CA ALA A 183 11.54 -2.34 -4.19
C ALA A 183 11.51 -1.29 -3.06
N GLN A 184 12.59 -0.52 -2.88
CA GLN A 184 12.67 0.54 -1.88
C GLN A 184 12.09 1.86 -2.36
N GLY A 185 12.04 2.09 -3.69
CA GLY A 185 11.57 3.31 -4.34
C GLY A 185 10.16 3.12 -4.92
N LEU A 186 10.09 3.00 -6.25
CA LEU A 186 8.82 3.07 -6.97
C LEU A 186 7.82 1.98 -6.58
N ALA A 187 8.23 0.71 -6.50
CA ALA A 187 7.34 -0.37 -6.09
C ALA A 187 7.02 -0.37 -4.58
N HIS A 188 7.64 0.51 -3.80
CA HIS A 188 7.39 0.85 -2.39
C HIS A 188 6.97 -0.34 -1.49
N CYS A 189 7.59 -1.51 -1.68
CA CYS A 189 7.25 -2.74 -0.96
C CYS A 189 7.28 -2.57 0.57
N THR A 190 8.23 -1.75 1.08
CA THR A 190 8.37 -1.45 2.50
C THR A 190 7.14 -0.76 3.08
N THR A 191 6.44 0.04 2.27
CA THR A 191 5.26 0.79 2.72
C THR A 191 4.16 -0.11 3.27
N CYS A 192 3.95 -1.28 2.70
CA CYS A 192 2.96 -2.25 3.17
C CYS A 192 3.59 -3.34 4.06
N HIS A 193 4.76 -3.84 3.67
CA HIS A 193 5.39 -5.01 4.30
C HIS A 193 6.31 -4.68 5.49
N THR A 194 6.33 -3.43 5.99
CA THR A 194 7.09 -3.04 7.18
C THR A 194 6.15 -2.61 8.29
N PRO A 195 6.33 -3.09 9.53
CA PRO A 195 5.50 -2.67 10.66
C PRO A 195 5.61 -1.17 10.90
N ARG A 196 4.57 -0.58 11.49
CA ARG A 196 4.55 0.84 11.85
C ARG A 196 4.96 1.07 13.30
N THR A 197 5.69 2.15 13.52
CA THR A 197 5.94 2.68 14.87
C THR A 197 4.68 3.35 15.43
N SER A 198 4.69 3.72 16.72
CA SER A 198 3.59 4.49 17.33
C SER A 198 3.35 5.86 16.66
N LEU A 199 4.31 6.39 15.92
CA LEU A 199 4.17 7.62 15.12
C LEU A 199 3.83 7.35 13.65
N MET A 200 3.38 6.14 13.32
CA MET A 200 2.98 5.70 11.97
C MET A 200 4.13 5.72 10.93
N ALA A 201 5.38 5.86 11.36
CA ALA A 201 6.54 5.68 10.49
C ALA A 201 6.88 4.19 10.31
N GLU A 202 7.58 3.84 9.24
CA GLU A 202 8.10 2.47 9.06
C GLU A 202 9.12 2.14 10.15
N ASP A 203 9.01 0.95 10.76
CA ASP A 203 10.03 0.43 11.66
C ASP A 203 11.17 -0.19 10.84
N THR A 204 12.12 0.64 10.48
CA THR A 204 13.26 0.25 9.63
C THR A 204 14.12 -0.89 10.21
N LYS A 205 14.02 -1.15 11.53
CA LYS A 205 14.73 -2.28 12.17
C LYS A 205 14.07 -3.62 11.82
N ARG A 206 12.81 -3.59 11.42
CA ARG A 206 12.03 -4.76 11.01
C ARG A 206 11.49 -4.60 9.58
N SER A 207 12.29 -3.97 8.71
CA SER A 207 11.91 -3.75 7.32
C SER A 207 11.48 -5.06 6.65
N LEU A 208 10.38 -5.01 5.91
CA LEU A 208 9.79 -6.12 5.16
C LEU A 208 9.32 -7.32 6.02
N SER A 209 9.23 -7.18 7.35
CA SER A 209 8.80 -8.25 8.25
C SER A 209 7.29 -8.37 8.46
N GLY A 210 6.50 -7.73 7.60
CA GLY A 210 5.04 -7.71 7.65
C GLY A 210 4.47 -6.44 8.25
N GLY A 211 3.22 -6.11 7.92
CA GLY A 211 2.55 -4.90 8.40
C GLY A 211 1.03 -5.02 8.40
N ASP A 212 0.40 -4.29 9.31
CA ASP A 212 -1.06 -4.12 9.35
C ASP A 212 -1.48 -2.99 8.42
N LEU A 213 -2.51 -3.24 7.62
CA LEU A 213 -3.05 -2.30 6.62
C LEU A 213 -4.51 -1.91 6.92
N GLY A 214 -4.89 -1.88 8.19
CA GLY A 214 -6.24 -1.48 8.57
C GLY A 214 -7.31 -2.52 8.23
N GLY A 215 -7.01 -3.78 8.46
CA GLY A 215 -7.90 -4.91 8.21
C GLY A 215 -7.29 -5.97 7.30
N TRP A 216 -6.42 -5.59 6.38
CA TRP A 216 -5.53 -6.51 5.67
C TRP A 216 -4.19 -6.62 6.38
N TYR A 217 -3.52 -7.73 6.22
CA TYR A 217 -2.18 -7.95 6.74
C TYR A 217 -1.21 -8.26 5.59
N ALA A 218 -0.22 -7.40 5.39
CA ALA A 218 0.88 -7.67 4.47
C ALA A 218 1.86 -8.62 5.17
N PRO A 219 2.08 -9.84 4.65
CA PRO A 219 2.93 -10.83 5.32
C PRO A 219 4.41 -10.43 5.31
N ASN A 220 5.20 -11.08 6.16
CA ASN A 220 6.65 -11.01 6.14
C ASN A 220 7.19 -11.51 4.79
N ILE A 221 7.96 -10.66 4.10
CA ILE A 221 8.62 -10.97 2.82
C ILE A 221 10.15 -10.94 2.92
N THR A 222 10.70 -11.06 4.13
CA THR A 222 12.14 -11.28 4.31
C THR A 222 12.54 -12.70 3.93
N SER A 223 13.85 -12.98 3.84
CA SER A 223 14.37 -14.30 3.50
C SER A 223 14.18 -15.37 4.59
N HIS A 224 13.42 -15.10 5.67
CA HIS A 224 13.13 -16.11 6.69
C HIS A 224 12.31 -17.27 6.10
N VAL A 225 12.72 -18.51 6.36
CA VAL A 225 12.15 -19.69 5.71
C VAL A 225 10.71 -19.97 6.15
N ASN A 226 10.39 -19.77 7.42
CA ASN A 226 9.07 -20.07 7.97
C ASN A 226 8.09 -18.90 7.85
N SER A 227 8.42 -17.78 8.45
CA SER A 227 7.53 -16.63 8.51
C SER A 227 7.63 -15.69 7.31
N GLY A 228 8.70 -15.80 6.51
CA GLY A 228 8.95 -15.00 5.31
C GLY A 228 8.83 -15.81 4.01
N ILE A 229 9.53 -15.33 2.99
CA ILE A 229 9.55 -15.93 1.65
C ILE A 229 10.80 -16.78 1.39
N GLY A 230 11.57 -17.12 2.42
CA GLY A 230 12.81 -17.89 2.27
C GLY A 230 12.63 -19.22 1.55
N ALA A 231 11.47 -19.87 1.74
CA ALA A 231 11.11 -21.13 1.07
C ALA A 231 10.58 -20.96 -0.38
N TRP A 232 10.43 -19.72 -0.89
CA TRP A 232 10.03 -19.47 -2.27
C TRP A 232 11.24 -19.43 -3.19
N SER A 233 11.13 -19.91 -4.43
CA SER A 233 12.12 -19.64 -5.46
C SER A 233 11.96 -18.24 -6.04
N GLU A 234 12.97 -17.74 -6.73
CA GLU A 234 12.88 -16.46 -7.43
C GLU A 234 11.84 -16.51 -8.57
N ASP A 235 11.76 -17.65 -9.27
CA ASP A 235 10.78 -17.85 -10.34
C ASP A 235 9.34 -17.90 -9.81
N GLU A 236 9.10 -18.47 -8.62
CA GLU A 236 7.79 -18.39 -7.95
C GLU A 236 7.44 -16.95 -7.59
N LEU A 237 8.39 -16.13 -7.13
CA LEU A 237 8.17 -14.71 -6.85
C LEU A 237 7.86 -13.91 -8.13
N VAL A 238 8.61 -14.15 -9.22
CA VAL A 238 8.34 -13.55 -10.53
C VAL A 238 6.94 -13.93 -11.02
N ALA A 239 6.59 -15.21 -10.95
CA ALA A 239 5.26 -15.68 -11.35
C ALA A 239 4.16 -15.01 -10.50
N TYR A 240 4.32 -14.96 -9.18
CA TYR A 240 3.37 -14.31 -8.27
C TYR A 240 3.19 -12.81 -8.59
N MET A 241 4.29 -12.06 -8.73
CA MET A 241 4.25 -10.64 -9.09
C MET A 241 3.68 -10.39 -10.48
N SER A 242 3.84 -11.34 -11.41
CA SER A 242 3.20 -11.29 -12.75
C SER A 242 1.70 -11.64 -12.70
N GLY A 243 1.15 -11.96 -11.53
CA GLY A 243 -0.23 -12.37 -11.40
C GLY A 243 -0.52 -13.81 -11.85
N LYS A 244 0.49 -14.64 -12.10
CA LYS A 244 0.33 -16.04 -12.48
C LYS A 244 0.10 -16.92 -11.25
N PRO A 245 -0.70 -17.98 -11.35
CA PRO A 245 -0.83 -18.97 -10.29
C PRO A 245 0.51 -19.59 -9.93
N VAL A 246 0.76 -19.78 -8.64
CA VAL A 246 1.93 -20.49 -8.13
C VAL A 246 1.46 -21.65 -7.26
N PRO A 247 1.79 -22.91 -7.58
CA PRO A 247 1.36 -24.05 -6.79
C PRO A 247 1.74 -23.91 -5.30
N GLY A 248 0.81 -24.19 -4.41
CA GLY A 248 1.03 -24.09 -2.96
C GLY A 248 1.14 -22.66 -2.41
N LYS A 249 0.88 -21.66 -3.23
CA LYS A 249 0.84 -20.24 -2.82
C LYS A 249 -0.55 -19.67 -3.06
N GLY A 250 -1.03 -18.90 -2.09
CA GLY A 250 -2.27 -18.15 -2.27
C GLY A 250 -2.12 -17.06 -3.33
N PRO A 251 -3.16 -16.76 -4.10
CA PRO A 251 -3.14 -15.63 -5.02
C PRO A 251 -3.04 -14.31 -4.25
N ALA A 252 -2.60 -13.26 -4.92
CA ALA A 252 -2.71 -11.90 -4.40
C ALA A 252 -4.20 -11.55 -4.19
N ALA A 253 -4.50 -10.90 -3.07
CA ALA A 253 -5.85 -10.44 -2.72
C ALA A 253 -5.79 -9.05 -2.07
N GLY A 254 -6.90 -8.31 -2.08
CA GLY A 254 -6.99 -6.96 -1.53
C GLY A 254 -5.90 -6.03 -2.07
N PRO A 255 -5.24 -5.23 -1.21
CA PRO A 255 -4.25 -4.25 -1.66
C PRO A 255 -3.08 -4.85 -2.47
N MET A 256 -2.71 -6.12 -2.19
CA MET A 256 -1.67 -6.78 -3.00
C MET A 256 -2.17 -7.16 -4.39
N ALA A 257 -3.46 -7.48 -4.55
CA ALA A 257 -4.03 -7.70 -5.88
C ALA A 257 -4.04 -6.40 -6.70
N GLU A 258 -4.37 -5.26 -6.08
CA GLU A 258 -4.27 -3.94 -6.72
C GLU A 258 -2.83 -3.65 -7.18
N ALA A 259 -1.83 -3.87 -6.31
CA ALA A 259 -0.43 -3.68 -6.66
C ALA A 259 0.03 -4.58 -7.81
N VAL A 260 -0.44 -5.84 -7.86
CA VAL A 260 -0.18 -6.75 -8.99
C VAL A 260 -0.89 -6.25 -10.25
N ASP A 261 -2.17 -5.92 -10.16
CA ASP A 261 -3.00 -5.63 -11.33
C ASP A 261 -2.69 -4.27 -11.97
N HIS A 262 -2.34 -3.27 -11.19
CA HIS A 262 -2.09 -1.92 -11.68
C HIS A 262 -0.60 -1.60 -11.89
N SER A 263 0.31 -2.36 -11.27
CA SER A 263 1.75 -2.11 -11.32
C SER A 263 2.54 -3.35 -11.73
N LEU A 264 2.74 -4.31 -10.85
CA LEU A 264 3.77 -5.34 -10.97
C LEU A 264 3.66 -6.18 -12.23
N LYS A 265 2.46 -6.64 -12.63
CA LYS A 265 2.27 -7.47 -13.84
C LYS A 265 2.63 -6.76 -15.16
N HIS A 266 2.78 -5.43 -15.11
CA HIS A 266 3.15 -4.60 -16.26
C HIS A 266 4.65 -4.29 -16.33
N LEU A 267 5.43 -4.72 -15.32
CA LEU A 267 6.87 -4.57 -15.35
C LEU A 267 7.52 -5.61 -16.27
N SER A 268 8.71 -5.28 -16.74
CA SER A 268 9.49 -6.22 -17.53
C SER A 268 9.88 -7.46 -16.73
N ALA A 269 10.13 -8.57 -17.39
CA ALA A 269 10.57 -9.80 -16.73
C ALA A 269 11.91 -9.59 -16.00
N GLU A 270 12.78 -8.74 -16.52
CA GLU A 270 14.08 -8.38 -15.96
C GLU A 270 13.87 -7.59 -14.65
N ASP A 271 12.95 -6.62 -14.60
CA ASP A 271 12.67 -5.84 -13.41
C ASP A 271 11.98 -6.67 -12.31
N LEU A 272 11.06 -7.56 -12.67
CA LEU A 272 10.46 -8.51 -11.72
C LEU A 272 11.51 -9.48 -11.16
N LYS A 273 12.43 -9.95 -11.99
CA LYS A 273 13.54 -10.81 -11.56
C LYS A 273 14.46 -10.05 -10.62
N ALA A 274 14.82 -8.82 -10.96
CA ALA A 274 15.65 -7.97 -10.13
C ALA A 274 15.01 -7.75 -8.75
N ILE A 275 13.70 -7.46 -8.68
CA ILE A 275 12.96 -7.35 -7.42
C ILE A 275 13.04 -8.67 -6.63
N ALA A 276 12.84 -9.83 -7.27
CA ALA A 276 12.91 -11.12 -6.61
C ALA A 276 14.31 -11.40 -6.03
N VAL A 277 15.37 -11.14 -6.80
CA VAL A 277 16.78 -11.26 -6.36
C VAL A 277 17.03 -10.38 -5.13
N TYR A 278 16.61 -9.12 -5.17
CA TYR A 278 16.77 -8.21 -4.04
C TYR A 278 16.03 -8.70 -2.79
N ILE A 279 14.73 -8.99 -2.89
CA ILE A 279 13.89 -9.40 -1.74
C ILE A 279 14.42 -10.69 -1.12
N LYS A 280 14.88 -11.65 -1.93
CA LYS A 280 15.51 -12.89 -1.45
C LYS A 280 16.81 -12.67 -0.68
N SER A 281 17.49 -11.57 -0.91
CA SER A 281 18.73 -11.19 -0.21
C SER A 281 18.51 -10.41 1.09
N VAL A 282 17.29 -9.93 1.34
CA VAL A 282 16.97 -9.14 2.55
C VAL A 282 17.21 -10.02 3.79
N PRO A 283 17.88 -9.49 4.84
CA PRO A 283 18.13 -10.25 6.05
C PRO A 283 16.86 -10.87 6.65
N ALA A 284 16.96 -12.13 7.03
CA ALA A 284 15.85 -12.89 7.59
C ALA A 284 15.40 -12.27 8.93
N VAL A 285 14.11 -12.02 9.07
CA VAL A 285 13.48 -11.60 10.32
C VAL A 285 12.54 -12.72 10.76
N ASP A 286 12.86 -13.38 11.86
CA ASP A 286 11.94 -14.29 12.54
C ASP A 286 10.99 -13.47 13.43
N ASP A 287 9.73 -13.41 13.05
CA ASP A 287 8.69 -12.74 13.85
C ASP A 287 8.04 -13.67 14.88
N GLY A 288 8.51 -14.92 14.96
CA GLY A 288 8.03 -15.95 15.89
C GLY A 288 6.62 -16.47 15.55
N SER A 289 6.03 -16.02 14.46
CA SER A 289 4.64 -16.35 14.10
C SER A 289 4.47 -17.79 13.62
N LEU A 290 5.48 -18.34 12.96
CA LEU A 290 5.42 -19.67 12.35
C LEU A 290 6.66 -20.52 12.68
N LYS A 291 6.44 -21.80 13.00
CA LYS A 291 7.51 -22.77 13.23
C LYS A 291 7.84 -23.63 12.01
N GLN A 292 7.07 -23.49 10.95
CA GLN A 292 7.24 -24.16 9.65
C GLN A 292 6.70 -23.24 8.54
N PRO A 293 7.11 -23.41 7.28
CA PRO A 293 6.65 -22.58 6.19
C PRO A 293 5.11 -22.53 6.08
N ALA A 294 4.55 -21.36 5.79
CA ALA A 294 3.11 -21.19 5.65
C ALA A 294 2.48 -22.16 4.64
N SER A 295 3.21 -22.53 3.59
CA SER A 295 2.77 -23.50 2.57
C SER A 295 2.83 -24.97 3.01
N SER A 296 3.20 -25.30 4.25
CA SER A 296 3.33 -26.67 4.72
C SER A 296 2.21 -27.12 5.67
N PHE A 297 1.20 -26.26 5.85
CA PHE A 297 0.06 -26.56 6.72
C PHE A 297 -1.08 -27.26 5.99
N GLY A 298 -1.84 -28.05 6.76
CA GLY A 298 -3.05 -28.72 6.31
C GLY A 298 -2.79 -30.00 5.52
N LYS A 299 -3.84 -30.67 5.19
CA LYS A 299 -3.84 -31.89 4.38
C LYS A 299 -5.21 -32.05 3.69
N GLN A 300 -5.22 -32.87 2.65
CA GLN A 300 -6.46 -33.29 2.02
C GLN A 300 -7.34 -34.02 3.04
N THR A 301 -8.55 -33.54 3.27
CA THR A 301 -9.52 -34.13 4.20
C THR A 301 -10.92 -33.64 3.87
N ASP A 302 -11.94 -34.40 4.25
CA ASP A 302 -13.35 -33.99 4.15
C ASP A 302 -14.09 -34.27 5.46
N ALA A 303 -15.31 -33.79 5.52
CA ALA A 303 -16.24 -34.01 6.62
C ALA A 303 -17.50 -34.73 6.18
N LEU A 304 -17.49 -35.40 5.00
CA LEU A 304 -18.67 -35.96 4.37
C LEU A 304 -19.44 -36.98 5.26
N ASP A 305 -18.68 -37.80 6.02
CA ASP A 305 -19.30 -38.76 6.93
C ASP A 305 -20.08 -38.11 8.07
N SER A 306 -19.66 -36.87 8.48
CA SER A 306 -20.38 -36.12 9.51
C SER A 306 -21.51 -35.25 8.97
N LEU A 307 -21.65 -35.15 7.65
CA LEU A 307 -22.67 -34.32 6.96
C LEU A 307 -23.80 -35.18 6.37
N ARG A 308 -23.48 -36.39 5.89
CA ARG A 308 -24.44 -37.27 5.22
C ARG A 308 -25.53 -37.74 6.18
N GLY A 309 -26.78 -37.47 5.78
CA GLY A 309 -27.96 -37.85 6.57
C GLY A 309 -28.17 -36.99 7.83
N VAL A 310 -27.45 -35.89 7.97
CA VAL A 310 -27.63 -34.93 9.07
C VAL A 310 -28.46 -33.75 8.55
N ASP A 311 -29.59 -33.48 9.18
CA ASP A 311 -30.43 -32.33 8.86
C ASP A 311 -29.71 -31.01 9.19
N LEU A 312 -29.96 -30.00 8.36
CA LEU A 312 -29.49 -28.64 8.68
C LEU A 312 -30.24 -28.11 9.92
N PRO A 313 -29.55 -27.34 10.77
CA PRO A 313 -30.21 -26.74 11.94
C PRO A 313 -31.32 -25.78 11.49
N LYS A 314 -32.41 -25.68 12.27
CA LYS A 314 -33.51 -24.70 12.00
C LYS A 314 -32.99 -23.25 12.04
N ASP A 315 -32.08 -22.96 12.95
CA ASP A 315 -31.33 -21.70 12.97
C ASP A 315 -30.03 -21.90 12.16
N TYR A 316 -29.99 -21.34 10.97
CA TYR A 316 -28.78 -21.42 10.12
C TYR A 316 -27.51 -20.82 10.76
N ASN A 317 -27.64 -19.92 11.75
CA ASN A 317 -26.48 -19.47 12.53
C ASN A 317 -25.84 -20.57 13.40
N ALA A 318 -26.54 -21.69 13.57
CA ALA A 318 -26.01 -22.87 14.27
C ALA A 318 -25.33 -23.89 13.34
N MET A 319 -25.24 -23.62 12.02
CA MET A 319 -24.49 -24.45 11.10
C MET A 319 -23.02 -24.59 11.54
N THR A 320 -22.50 -25.83 11.44
CA THR A 320 -21.06 -26.07 11.65
C THR A 320 -20.25 -25.53 10.48
N GLY A 321 -18.96 -25.26 10.72
CA GLY A 321 -18.05 -24.82 9.64
C GLY A 321 -17.97 -25.81 8.47
N ALA A 322 -18.11 -27.13 8.76
CA ALA A 322 -18.18 -28.17 7.73
C ALA A 322 -19.44 -28.06 6.86
N GLN A 323 -20.62 -27.84 7.48
CA GLN A 323 -21.88 -27.65 6.75
C GLN A 323 -21.82 -26.38 5.86
N ILE A 324 -21.23 -25.31 6.37
CA ILE A 324 -21.07 -24.05 5.60
C ILE A 324 -20.09 -24.28 4.44
N TYR A 325 -18.98 -24.97 4.69
CA TYR A 325 -18.01 -25.31 3.65
C TYR A 325 -18.64 -26.12 2.52
N ASP A 326 -19.40 -27.17 2.87
CA ASP A 326 -20.08 -28.03 1.90
C ASP A 326 -21.09 -27.24 1.05
N GLY A 327 -21.86 -26.36 1.67
CA GLY A 327 -22.90 -25.57 0.99
C GLY A 327 -22.40 -24.42 0.13
N TYR A 328 -21.30 -23.78 0.50
CA TYR A 328 -20.85 -22.54 -0.13
C TYR A 328 -19.48 -22.61 -0.82
N CYS A 329 -18.63 -23.58 -0.44
CA CYS A 329 -17.22 -23.58 -0.87
C CYS A 329 -16.85 -24.83 -1.69
N ALA A 330 -17.42 -26.00 -1.34
CA ALA A 330 -17.02 -27.29 -1.92
C ALA A 330 -17.32 -27.40 -3.43
N ALA A 331 -18.28 -26.64 -3.96
CA ALA A 331 -18.56 -26.60 -5.40
C ALA A 331 -17.33 -26.17 -6.22
N CYS A 332 -16.53 -25.24 -5.69
CA CYS A 332 -15.31 -24.74 -6.32
C CYS A 332 -14.05 -25.39 -5.74
N HIS A 333 -13.92 -25.43 -4.40
CA HIS A 333 -12.73 -25.95 -3.74
C HIS A 333 -12.72 -27.47 -3.56
N GLN A 334 -13.75 -28.15 -4.02
CA GLN A 334 -14.01 -29.59 -3.90
C GLN A 334 -14.19 -30.05 -2.44
N ALA A 335 -14.80 -31.22 -2.23
CA ALA A 335 -15.15 -31.70 -0.89
C ALA A 335 -13.94 -31.87 0.05
N GLN A 336 -12.77 -32.17 -0.52
CA GLN A 336 -11.53 -32.41 0.23
C GLN A 336 -10.57 -31.20 0.22
N GLY A 337 -11.00 -30.03 -0.27
CA GLY A 337 -10.19 -28.84 -0.32
C GLY A 337 -9.04 -28.88 -1.36
N GLN A 338 -9.08 -29.85 -2.29
CA GLN A 338 -7.97 -30.09 -3.23
C GLN A 338 -7.95 -29.12 -4.41
N GLY A 339 -9.03 -28.36 -4.66
CA GLY A 339 -9.12 -27.49 -5.84
C GLY A 339 -9.25 -28.30 -7.14
N THR A 340 -8.79 -27.73 -8.25
CA THR A 340 -8.82 -28.36 -9.57
C THR A 340 -7.44 -28.68 -10.11
N GLU A 341 -7.33 -29.75 -10.89
CA GLU A 341 -6.12 -30.07 -11.65
C GLU A 341 -5.81 -28.91 -12.61
N GLY A 342 -4.52 -28.58 -12.73
CA GLY A 342 -4.06 -27.44 -13.54
C GLY A 342 -4.08 -26.08 -12.84
N GLY A 343 -4.53 -26.00 -11.57
CA GLY A 343 -4.39 -24.80 -10.72
C GLY A 343 -5.39 -23.69 -11.01
N GLY A 344 -6.46 -23.95 -11.75
CA GLY A 344 -7.54 -22.96 -12.01
C GLY A 344 -8.24 -22.54 -10.70
N LEU A 345 -8.48 -23.50 -9.80
CA LEU A 345 -8.98 -23.25 -8.45
C LEU A 345 -7.95 -23.82 -7.46
N PRO A 346 -7.40 -23.00 -6.54
CA PRO A 346 -6.29 -23.42 -5.70
C PRO A 346 -6.71 -24.44 -4.64
N SER A 347 -5.78 -25.36 -4.30
CA SER A 347 -5.90 -26.17 -3.11
C SER A 347 -5.90 -25.31 -1.86
N LEU A 348 -6.70 -25.67 -0.88
CA LEU A 348 -6.78 -24.99 0.43
C LEU A 348 -5.71 -25.48 1.41
N PHE A 349 -5.18 -26.69 1.25
CA PHE A 349 -4.08 -27.21 2.06
C PHE A 349 -2.73 -27.06 1.34
N ASN A 350 -1.66 -27.05 2.11
CA ASN A 350 -0.32 -26.72 1.63
C ASN A 350 -0.30 -25.39 0.86
N ASN A 351 -1.05 -24.40 1.38
CA ASN A 351 -1.29 -23.11 0.75
C ASN A 351 -0.97 -21.98 1.72
N THR A 352 -0.22 -20.99 1.27
CA THR A 352 0.21 -19.86 2.13
C THR A 352 -0.96 -19.06 2.70
N SER A 353 -2.08 -18.94 2.00
CA SER A 353 -3.25 -18.17 2.47
C SER A 353 -3.81 -18.68 3.79
N LEU A 354 -3.83 -20.00 4.01
CA LEU A 354 -4.34 -20.61 5.23
C LEU A 354 -3.24 -20.95 6.24
N GLY A 355 -1.97 -20.83 5.85
CA GLY A 355 -0.83 -21.19 6.71
C GLY A 355 -0.38 -20.07 7.65
N HIS A 356 -0.77 -18.81 7.42
CA HIS A 356 -0.38 -17.69 8.27
C HIS A 356 -1.05 -17.75 9.65
N SER A 357 -0.37 -17.18 10.65
CA SER A 357 -0.94 -17.04 12.01
C SER A 357 -1.97 -15.92 12.11
N ASN A 358 -1.84 -14.86 11.28
CA ASN A 358 -2.81 -13.78 11.17
C ASN A 358 -3.93 -14.20 10.21
N SER A 359 -5.17 -14.25 10.71
CA SER A 359 -6.34 -14.71 9.95
C SER A 359 -7.13 -13.58 9.26
N ASN A 360 -6.68 -12.32 9.35
CA ASN A 360 -7.40 -11.19 8.75
C ASN A 360 -7.63 -11.38 7.26
N ASN A 361 -6.58 -11.76 6.52
CA ASN A 361 -6.69 -11.97 5.06
C ASN A 361 -7.70 -13.08 4.71
N LEU A 362 -7.75 -14.16 5.48
CA LEU A 362 -8.75 -15.20 5.32
C LEU A 362 -10.16 -14.64 5.50
N VAL A 363 -10.39 -13.88 6.57
CA VAL A 363 -11.70 -13.27 6.83
C VAL A 363 -12.07 -12.27 5.74
N GLN A 364 -11.14 -11.41 5.31
CA GLN A 364 -11.37 -10.44 4.25
C GLN A 364 -11.74 -11.12 2.92
N VAL A 365 -11.02 -12.19 2.56
CA VAL A 365 -11.32 -12.97 1.35
C VAL A 365 -12.69 -13.66 1.45
N MET A 366 -13.08 -14.18 2.61
CA MET A 366 -14.42 -14.74 2.79
C MET A 366 -15.51 -13.66 2.70
N LEU A 367 -15.26 -12.47 3.24
CA LEU A 367 -16.24 -11.37 3.22
C LEU A 367 -16.38 -10.74 1.83
N HIS A 368 -15.26 -10.45 1.17
CA HIS A 368 -15.23 -9.59 -0.02
C HIS A 368 -14.85 -10.31 -1.31
N GLY A 369 -14.40 -11.58 -1.21
CA GLY A 369 -13.97 -12.35 -2.36
C GLY A 369 -12.59 -11.95 -2.88
N ILE A 370 -12.28 -12.43 -4.08
CA ILE A 370 -11.06 -12.07 -4.84
C ILE A 370 -11.53 -11.73 -6.25
N GLU A 371 -11.43 -10.47 -6.60
CA GLU A 371 -11.61 -9.97 -7.97
C GLU A 371 -10.23 -9.71 -8.58
N ARG A 372 -10.03 -10.16 -9.81
CA ARG A 372 -8.80 -9.89 -10.56
C ARG A 372 -9.16 -9.47 -11.97
N HIS A 373 -8.63 -8.34 -12.41
CA HIS A 373 -8.84 -7.85 -13.75
C HIS A 373 -8.27 -8.82 -14.79
N GLY A 374 -9.16 -9.41 -15.60
CA GLY A 374 -8.79 -10.35 -16.66
C GLY A 374 -8.57 -11.79 -16.22
N ALA A 375 -9.01 -12.19 -15.02
CA ALA A 375 -9.00 -13.60 -14.60
C ALA A 375 -10.32 -14.31 -14.97
N ASP A 376 -10.20 -15.57 -15.41
CA ASP A 376 -11.35 -16.41 -15.79
C ASP A 376 -12.16 -16.89 -14.56
N SER A 377 -11.62 -16.78 -13.35
CA SER A 377 -12.28 -17.21 -12.13
C SER A 377 -12.19 -16.14 -11.04
N VAL A 378 -13.33 -15.84 -10.46
CA VAL A 378 -13.52 -14.90 -9.35
C VAL A 378 -14.00 -15.69 -8.14
N MET A 379 -13.40 -15.50 -6.97
CA MET A 379 -13.96 -15.99 -5.72
C MET A 379 -15.00 -14.97 -5.24
N PRO A 380 -16.31 -15.33 -5.12
CA PRO A 380 -17.30 -14.40 -4.61
C PRO A 380 -17.08 -14.08 -3.14
N GLY A 381 -17.47 -12.88 -2.71
CA GLY A 381 -17.57 -12.54 -1.30
C GLY A 381 -18.90 -12.97 -0.72
N PHE A 382 -18.92 -13.31 0.57
CA PHE A 382 -20.08 -13.82 1.29
C PHE A 382 -20.55 -12.89 2.42
N ALA A 383 -20.19 -11.60 2.34
CA ALA A 383 -20.56 -10.64 3.38
C ALA A 383 -22.06 -10.48 3.58
N HIS A 384 -22.85 -10.70 2.54
CA HIS A 384 -24.31 -10.57 2.59
C HIS A 384 -25.02 -11.89 2.89
N GLU A 385 -24.40 -13.02 2.59
CA GLU A 385 -24.99 -14.37 2.70
C GLU A 385 -24.71 -15.03 4.06
N LEU A 386 -23.53 -14.74 4.64
CA LEU A 386 -23.08 -15.36 5.87
C LEU A 386 -22.96 -14.35 7.01
N SER A 387 -23.52 -14.69 8.17
CA SER A 387 -23.38 -13.90 9.40
C SER A 387 -21.97 -13.98 9.97
N ASP A 388 -21.62 -13.09 10.92
CA ASP A 388 -20.32 -13.09 11.59
C ASP A 388 -20.03 -14.40 12.28
N LYS A 389 -21.06 -15.00 12.90
CA LYS A 389 -20.97 -16.32 13.54
C LYS A 389 -20.65 -17.43 12.53
N GLN A 390 -21.30 -17.39 11.36
CA GLN A 390 -21.06 -18.36 10.29
C GLN A 390 -19.68 -18.20 9.66
N ILE A 391 -19.22 -16.96 9.37
CA ILE A 391 -17.85 -16.68 8.90
C ILE A 391 -16.82 -17.17 9.93
N THR A 392 -17.09 -16.97 11.23
CA THR A 392 -16.22 -17.46 12.31
C THR A 392 -16.14 -18.99 12.32
N ALA A 393 -17.28 -19.67 12.24
CA ALA A 393 -17.33 -21.14 12.19
C ALA A 393 -16.62 -21.70 10.97
N LEU A 394 -16.86 -21.11 9.78
CA LEU A 394 -16.18 -21.47 8.53
C LEU A 394 -14.69 -21.24 8.61
N GLY A 395 -14.24 -20.05 9.04
CA GLY A 395 -12.83 -19.70 9.12
C GLY A 395 -12.05 -20.65 10.05
N ASN A 396 -12.61 -20.98 11.22
CA ASN A 396 -11.98 -21.93 12.14
C ASN A 396 -11.98 -23.36 11.57
N TYR A 397 -13.00 -23.77 10.83
CA TYR A 397 -12.98 -25.06 10.12
C TYR A 397 -11.89 -25.10 9.06
N LEU A 398 -11.76 -24.07 8.23
CA LEU A 398 -10.73 -23.98 7.21
C LEU A 398 -9.31 -24.03 7.80
N LEU A 399 -9.06 -23.29 8.87
CA LEU A 399 -7.77 -23.27 9.56
C LEU A 399 -7.41 -24.62 10.18
N THR A 400 -8.39 -25.31 10.77
CA THR A 400 -8.18 -26.61 11.42
C THR A 400 -7.99 -27.73 10.42
N SER A 401 -8.77 -27.74 9.33
CA SER A 401 -8.77 -28.81 8.33
C SER A 401 -7.68 -28.64 7.29
N TYR A 402 -7.49 -27.43 6.79
CA TYR A 402 -6.65 -27.14 5.62
C TYR A 402 -5.50 -26.17 5.88
N GLY A 403 -5.46 -25.53 7.03
CA GLY A 403 -4.51 -24.46 7.32
C GLY A 403 -3.74 -24.64 8.62
N ASN A 404 -3.37 -23.52 9.22
CA ASN A 404 -2.66 -23.45 10.50
C ASN A 404 -3.65 -23.56 11.68
N PRO A 405 -3.69 -24.71 12.39
CA PRO A 405 -4.66 -24.92 13.47
C PRO A 405 -4.37 -24.06 14.72
N ALA A 406 -3.22 -23.40 14.80
CA ALA A 406 -2.93 -22.46 15.87
C ALA A 406 -3.55 -21.07 15.63
N ALA A 407 -3.85 -20.72 14.38
CA ALA A 407 -4.57 -19.50 14.06
C ALA A 407 -6.05 -19.61 14.42
N LYS A 408 -6.68 -18.46 14.73
CA LYS A 408 -8.07 -18.38 15.17
C LYS A 408 -8.79 -17.24 14.45
N VAL A 409 -10.08 -17.45 14.20
CA VAL A 409 -11.03 -16.40 13.81
C VAL A 409 -12.01 -16.19 14.95
N THR A 410 -12.29 -14.93 15.32
CA THR A 410 -13.27 -14.58 16.34
C THR A 410 -14.42 -13.77 15.73
N GLU A 411 -15.61 -13.85 16.33
CA GLU A 411 -16.77 -13.11 15.85
C GLU A 411 -16.57 -11.59 15.92
N GLN A 412 -15.89 -11.13 16.96
CA GLN A 412 -15.51 -9.72 17.10
C GLN A 412 -14.59 -9.26 15.96
N GLN A 413 -13.61 -10.07 15.60
CA GLN A 413 -12.72 -9.79 14.45
C GLN A 413 -13.53 -9.72 13.14
N VAL A 414 -14.43 -10.66 12.90
CA VAL A 414 -15.27 -10.66 11.70
C VAL A 414 -16.11 -9.40 11.63
N ALA A 415 -16.79 -9.01 12.71
CA ALA A 415 -17.60 -7.80 12.78
C ALA A 415 -16.78 -6.54 12.45
N GLN A 416 -15.58 -6.42 13.02
CA GLN A 416 -14.68 -5.29 12.75
C GLN A 416 -14.19 -5.25 11.29
N LEU A 417 -13.92 -6.39 10.68
CA LEU A 417 -13.46 -6.48 9.30
C LEU A 417 -14.59 -6.30 8.28
N ARG A 418 -15.82 -6.68 8.63
CA ARG A 418 -17.00 -6.47 7.79
C ARG A 418 -17.36 -4.99 7.66
N ASP A 419 -17.29 -4.25 8.74
CA ASP A 419 -17.54 -2.80 8.75
C ASP A 419 -16.41 -2.06 9.46
N PRO A 420 -15.36 -1.65 8.72
CA PRO A 420 -14.25 -0.89 9.29
C PRO A 420 -14.68 0.45 9.94
N ALA A 421 -15.85 0.99 9.58
CA ALA A 421 -16.39 2.19 10.21
C ALA A 421 -16.83 1.93 11.65
N THR A 422 -17.18 0.68 12.00
CA THR A 422 -17.52 0.29 13.38
C THR A 422 -16.29 0.16 14.26
N ALA A 423 -15.10 -0.03 13.68
CA ALA A 423 -13.85 -0.03 14.43
C ALA A 423 -13.51 1.35 15.02
N GLY A 424 -14.16 2.41 14.52
CA GLY A 424 -13.98 3.80 14.96
C GLY A 424 -12.60 4.36 14.62
N ALA A 425 -12.48 5.68 14.53
CA ALA A 425 -11.16 6.31 14.64
C ALA A 425 -10.58 5.91 16.01
N ASP A 426 -9.31 5.49 16.06
CA ASP A 426 -8.68 5.11 17.32
C ASP A 426 -8.66 6.31 18.28
N SER A 427 -9.68 6.37 19.14
CA SER A 427 -9.86 7.46 20.10
C SER A 427 -8.67 7.57 21.06
N SER A 428 -7.88 6.50 21.19
CA SER A 428 -6.68 6.49 22.02
C SER A 428 -5.57 7.34 21.42
N LEU A 429 -5.37 7.29 20.10
CA LEU A 429 -4.41 8.15 19.38
C LEU A 429 -4.80 9.62 19.45
N LEU A 430 -6.09 9.94 19.31
CA LEU A 430 -6.59 11.30 19.51
C LEU A 430 -6.35 11.79 20.93
N THR A 431 -6.65 10.97 21.92
CA THR A 431 -6.46 11.28 23.33
C THR A 431 -4.97 11.52 23.63
N LEU A 432 -4.08 10.63 23.16
CA LEU A 432 -2.64 10.77 23.34
C LEU A 432 -2.10 12.05 22.68
N ALA A 433 -2.61 12.41 21.49
CA ALA A 433 -2.22 13.63 20.81
C ALA A 433 -2.65 14.88 21.60
N HIS A 434 -3.87 14.91 22.14
CA HIS A 434 -4.34 16.01 23.00
C HIS A 434 -3.53 16.13 24.29
N ILE A 435 -3.22 15.00 24.95
CA ILE A 435 -2.37 14.98 26.14
C ILE A 435 -0.97 15.51 25.80
N GLY A 436 -0.37 15.04 24.70
CA GLY A 436 0.96 15.51 24.26
C GLY A 436 0.99 17.01 23.98
N MET A 437 -0.05 17.55 23.38
CA MET A 437 -0.18 19.00 23.15
C MET A 437 -0.32 19.78 24.46
N ALA A 438 -1.15 19.31 25.39
CA ALA A 438 -1.33 19.96 26.69
C ALA A 438 0.01 20.02 27.45
N VAL A 439 0.75 18.91 27.46
CA VAL A 439 2.10 18.85 28.06
C VAL A 439 3.06 19.81 27.34
N GLY A 440 3.05 19.84 26.01
CA GLY A 440 3.88 20.77 25.21
C GLY A 440 3.58 22.23 25.54
N VAL A 441 2.32 22.62 25.66
CA VAL A 441 1.92 23.98 26.06
C VAL A 441 2.44 24.31 27.47
N ILE A 442 2.30 23.39 28.43
CA ILE A 442 2.79 23.59 29.80
C ILE A 442 4.31 23.81 29.80
N VAL A 443 5.06 22.99 29.08
CA VAL A 443 6.52 23.12 28.96
C VAL A 443 6.91 24.48 28.35
N VAL A 444 6.24 24.89 27.27
CA VAL A 444 6.51 26.21 26.64
C VAL A 444 6.22 27.35 27.60
N LEU A 445 5.09 27.31 28.32
CA LEU A 445 4.73 28.33 29.31
C LEU A 445 5.74 28.36 30.48
N ALA A 446 6.19 27.19 30.95
CA ALA A 446 7.22 27.08 31.97
C ALA A 446 8.57 27.67 31.52
N LEU A 447 8.97 27.41 30.26
CA LEU A 447 10.19 28.00 29.69
C LEU A 447 10.08 29.52 29.55
N ILE A 448 8.95 30.02 29.07
CA ILE A 448 8.69 31.47 29.00
C ILE A 448 8.75 32.10 30.39
N ALA A 449 8.09 31.50 31.36
CA ALA A 449 8.13 32.02 32.75
C ALA A 449 9.53 31.99 33.35
N TRP A 450 10.34 30.95 33.05
CA TRP A 450 11.71 30.85 33.48
C TRP A 450 12.61 31.91 32.79
N LEU A 451 12.48 32.13 31.50
CA LEU A 451 13.20 33.17 30.78
C LEU A 451 12.84 34.59 31.28
N LEU A 452 11.56 34.85 31.55
CA LEU A 452 11.12 36.14 32.12
C LEU A 452 11.67 36.36 33.55
N ARG A 453 11.76 35.31 34.36
CA ARG A 453 12.38 35.39 35.69
C ARG A 453 13.89 35.68 35.60
N ARG A 454 14.62 35.04 34.68
CA ARG A 454 16.05 35.30 34.42
C ARG A 454 16.37 36.72 33.91
N ARG A 455 15.42 37.37 33.22
CA ARG A 455 15.59 38.77 32.76
C ARG A 455 15.34 39.79 33.87
N LYS A 456 14.76 39.41 34.97
CA LYS A 456 14.47 40.28 36.13
C LYS A 456 15.47 40.10 37.29
N ALA A 457 16.30 39.10 37.21
CA ALA A 457 17.48 38.90 38.09
C ALA A 457 18.76 39.37 37.41
#